data_75c92bff7ffd224cf7c2d97b07b83dde
#
_entry.id   75c92bff7ffd224cf7c2d97b07b83dde
#
_cell.length_a   1.000
_cell.length_b   1.000
_cell.length_c   1.000
_cell.angle_alpha   90.00
_cell.angle_beta   90.00
_cell.angle_gamma   90.00
#
_symmetry.space_group_name_H-M   'P 1'
#
loop_
_entity.id
_entity.type
_entity.pdbx_description
1 polymer ?
#
loop_
_entity_poly.entity_id
_entity_poly.type
_entity_poly.pdbx_seq_one_letter_code
_entity_poly.pdbx_strand_id
1 'polypeptide(L)'
;MLADLAECMSDDGLSRKKWRRYEKGYDPTAEARYEEELLKKERAKPSYANAKLKIAVVGAQTRIGTTSTAIHIADYFAHHKAAAAVIAADSSEYSDEQLAMICDAYDGEDKGDPYTVNGIDFYPNGSQPALDYNATVFDFGVLNEDNAELLSGYDKIYLVGGISWNEFPLTYQCQTLIGQYNYTILVNFCDNERLNAPVQIDGGNSSSYGRLLSEVNMQSVCCLPFATDPFKSKIFDTLFDKEYDDKCDR
;
A
#
# COMPACT_ATOMS: atom_id res chain seq x y z
N MET A 1 34.68 8.85 24.36
CA MET A 1 33.78 7.73 24.74
C MET A 1 32.40 8.21 25.20
N LEU A 2 32.26 9.06 26.27
CA LEU A 2 30.93 9.58 26.65
C LEU A 2 30.34 10.58 25.65
N ALA A 3 31.18 11.43 25.05
CA ALA A 3 30.74 12.38 24.02
C ALA A 3 30.24 11.65 22.74
N ASP A 4 30.93 10.59 22.36
CA ASP A 4 30.55 9.78 21.18
C ASP A 4 29.26 9.00 21.43
N LEU A 5 29.02 8.53 22.65
CA LEU A 5 27.75 7.91 23.05
C LEU A 5 26.60 8.92 23.00
N ALA A 6 26.82 10.15 23.46
CA ALA A 6 25.82 11.21 23.42
C ALA A 6 25.49 11.58 21.98
N GLU A 7 26.49 11.62 21.09
CA GLU A 7 26.28 11.86 19.65
C GLU A 7 25.51 10.71 18.98
N CYS A 8 25.80 9.46 19.32
CA CYS A 8 25.03 8.30 18.85
C CYS A 8 23.57 8.30 19.33
N MET A 9 23.30 8.83 20.51
CA MET A 9 21.94 8.91 21.07
C MET A 9 21.15 10.12 20.55
N SER A 10 21.83 11.18 20.06
CA SER A 10 21.17 12.35 19.51
C SER A 10 20.67 12.18 18.05
N ASP A 11 21.09 11.12 17.38
CA ASP A 11 20.82 10.84 15.96
C ASP A 11 19.72 9.77 15.84
N ASP A 12 18.51 10.08 16.31
CA ASP A 12 17.29 9.26 16.27
C ASP A 12 17.49 7.75 16.53
N GLY A 13 18.32 7.45 17.46
CA GLY A 13 18.59 6.10 17.91
C GLY A 13 19.48 5.30 16.97
N LEU A 14 20.71 5.18 17.35
CA LEU A 14 21.50 4.01 17.01
C LEU A 14 21.74 3.81 15.51
N SER A 15 22.41 4.76 14.88
CA SER A 15 23.04 4.44 13.61
C SER A 15 23.85 3.15 13.82
N ARG A 16 23.40 2.03 13.25
CA ARG A 16 24.11 0.73 13.29
C ARG A 16 25.59 0.89 12.93
N LYS A 17 25.91 1.89 12.10
CA LYS A 17 27.24 2.29 11.68
C LYS A 17 28.10 2.78 12.84
N LYS A 18 27.57 3.67 13.69
CA LYS A 18 28.30 4.22 14.84
C LYS A 18 28.53 3.15 15.90
N TRP A 19 27.57 2.29 16.16
CA TRP A 19 27.71 1.18 17.12
C TRP A 19 28.75 0.14 16.69
N ARG A 20 28.80 -0.24 15.42
CA ARG A 20 29.78 -1.21 14.89
C ARG A 20 31.23 -0.77 15.08
N ARG A 21 31.51 0.54 15.12
CA ARG A 21 32.86 1.06 15.40
C ARG A 21 33.39 0.71 16.79
N TYR A 22 32.51 0.37 17.71
CA TYR A 22 32.87 0.00 19.08
C TYR A 22 32.82 -1.52 19.30
N GLU A 23 32.37 -2.28 18.31
CA GLU A 23 32.39 -3.74 18.39
C GLU A 23 33.81 -4.28 18.21
N LYS A 24 34.16 -5.29 19.03
CA LYS A 24 35.43 -5.96 18.92
C LYS A 24 35.47 -6.77 17.60
N GLY A 25 36.35 -6.35 16.66
CA GLY A 25 36.43 -6.98 15.33
C GLY A 25 35.73 -6.20 14.21
N TYR A 26 35.45 -4.90 14.44
CA TYR A 26 34.95 -4.04 13.38
C TYR A 26 35.84 -4.09 12.14
N ASP A 27 35.26 -4.47 11.00
CA ASP A 27 35.90 -4.51 9.69
C ASP A 27 35.31 -3.43 8.77
N PRO A 28 36.03 -2.30 8.53
CA PRO A 28 35.54 -1.23 7.66
C PRO A 28 35.36 -1.68 6.20
N THR A 29 36.09 -2.73 5.78
CA THR A 29 35.96 -3.26 4.42
C THR A 29 34.65 -4.02 4.25
N ALA A 30 34.22 -4.77 5.26
CA ALA A 30 32.94 -5.46 5.26
C ALA A 30 31.76 -4.47 5.29
N GLU A 31 31.91 -3.37 6.02
CA GLU A 31 30.90 -2.30 6.02
C GLU A 31 30.78 -1.61 4.67
N ALA A 32 31.91 -1.27 4.04
CA ALA A 32 31.91 -0.66 2.72
C ALA A 32 31.26 -1.58 1.64
N ARG A 33 31.51 -2.90 1.71
CA ARG A 33 30.85 -3.88 0.83
C ARG A 33 29.36 -3.94 1.07
N TYR A 34 28.92 -3.94 2.32
CA TYR A 34 27.52 -3.95 2.66
C TYR A 34 26.80 -2.68 2.16
N GLU A 35 27.45 -1.51 2.29
CA GLU A 35 26.92 -0.26 1.72
C GLU A 35 26.83 -0.30 0.21
N GLU A 36 27.85 -0.83 -0.47
CA GLU A 36 27.83 -0.99 -1.92
C GLU A 36 26.73 -1.95 -2.38
N GLU A 37 26.49 -3.03 -1.63
CA GLU A 37 25.39 -3.95 -1.91
C GLU A 37 24.02 -3.31 -1.67
N LEU A 38 23.86 -2.50 -0.63
CA LEU A 38 22.64 -1.73 -0.39
C LEU A 38 22.38 -0.74 -1.52
N LEU A 39 23.41 0.00 -1.93
CA LEU A 39 23.31 0.96 -3.06
C LEU A 39 22.99 0.24 -4.38
N LYS A 40 23.53 -0.95 -4.60
CA LYS A 40 23.18 -1.78 -5.77
C LYS A 40 21.74 -2.23 -5.72
N LYS A 41 21.24 -2.66 -4.56
CA LYS A 41 19.83 -3.03 -4.35
C LYS A 41 18.89 -1.84 -4.55
N GLU A 42 19.25 -0.65 -4.04
CA GLU A 42 18.45 0.55 -4.25
C GLU A 42 18.44 1.01 -5.73
N ARG A 43 19.57 0.86 -6.44
CA ARG A 43 19.63 1.16 -7.88
C ARG A 43 18.87 0.15 -8.75
N ALA A 44 18.71 -1.08 -8.28
CA ALA A 44 17.97 -2.14 -8.96
C ALA A 44 16.46 -2.06 -8.73
N LYS A 45 15.99 -1.17 -7.84
CA LYS A 45 14.55 -0.96 -7.64
C LYS A 45 13.89 -0.47 -8.93
N PRO A 46 12.68 -0.98 -9.26
CA PRO A 46 11.97 -0.52 -10.44
C PRO A 46 11.73 0.98 -10.37
N SER A 47 11.84 1.66 -11.49
CA SER A 47 11.52 3.08 -11.61
C SER A 47 10.25 3.25 -12.42
N TYR A 48 9.26 3.90 -11.86
CA TYR A 48 7.98 4.16 -12.51
C TYR A 48 7.88 5.57 -13.11
N ALA A 49 9.01 6.28 -13.28
CA ALA A 49 9.04 7.64 -13.83
C ALA A 49 8.39 7.79 -15.22
N ASN A 50 8.26 6.71 -15.97
CA ASN A 50 7.61 6.69 -17.30
C ASN A 50 6.31 5.88 -17.31
N ALA A 51 5.84 5.41 -16.16
CA ALA A 51 4.58 4.69 -16.07
C ALA A 51 3.39 5.65 -16.28
N LYS A 52 2.24 5.08 -16.65
CA LYS A 52 0.94 5.75 -16.72
C LYS A 52 -0.09 4.76 -16.20
N LEU A 53 -0.17 4.65 -14.89
CA LEU A 53 -0.99 3.66 -14.22
C LEU A 53 -2.20 4.32 -13.58
N LYS A 54 -3.38 3.78 -13.88
CA LYS A 54 -4.64 4.09 -13.18
C LYS A 54 -5.01 2.92 -12.30
N ILE A 55 -5.03 3.14 -11.01
CA ILE A 55 -5.23 2.10 -10.01
C ILE A 55 -6.51 2.40 -9.25
N ALA A 56 -7.44 1.46 -9.22
CA ALA A 56 -8.65 1.56 -8.40
C ALA A 56 -8.46 0.79 -7.09
N VAL A 57 -8.84 1.40 -5.99
CA VAL A 57 -8.90 0.77 -4.67
C VAL A 57 -10.34 0.86 -4.18
N VAL A 58 -10.94 -0.30 -3.93
CA VAL A 58 -12.33 -0.43 -3.46
C VAL A 58 -12.37 -1.25 -2.18
N GLY A 59 -13.24 -0.92 -1.26
CA GLY A 59 -13.39 -1.61 0.01
C GLY A 59 -14.64 -2.47 0.07
N ALA A 60 -14.57 -3.62 0.72
CA ALA A 60 -15.73 -4.49 0.92
C ALA A 60 -16.75 -3.90 1.90
N GLN A 61 -16.32 -2.97 2.75
CA GLN A 61 -17.16 -2.29 3.73
C GLN A 61 -16.50 -1.01 4.22
N THR A 62 -17.26 -0.20 4.97
CA THR A 62 -16.72 0.98 5.65
C THR A 62 -15.65 0.59 6.67
N ARG A 63 -14.63 1.44 6.82
CA ARG A 63 -13.52 1.27 7.79
C ARG A 63 -12.66 0.01 7.60
N ILE A 64 -12.73 -0.63 6.45
CA ILE A 64 -11.85 -1.77 6.11
C ILE A 64 -10.42 -1.33 5.78
N GLY A 65 -10.17 -0.03 5.66
CA GLY A 65 -8.85 0.53 5.37
C GLY A 65 -8.59 0.83 3.90
N THR A 66 -9.63 1.05 3.10
CA THR A 66 -9.54 1.38 1.67
C THR A 66 -8.65 2.60 1.45
N THR A 67 -8.96 3.71 2.14
CA THR A 67 -8.20 4.95 2.10
C THR A 67 -6.74 4.79 2.50
N SER A 68 -6.47 4.11 3.62
CA SER A 68 -5.09 3.85 4.04
C SER A 68 -4.33 3.02 3.01
N THR A 69 -5.00 2.06 2.38
CA THR A 69 -4.42 1.25 1.30
C THR A 69 -4.11 2.10 0.07
N ALA A 70 -5.00 3.00 -0.33
CA ALA A 70 -4.78 3.91 -1.46
C ALA A 70 -3.55 4.79 -1.22
N ILE A 71 -3.40 5.34 -0.01
CA ILE A 71 -2.23 6.14 0.39
C ILE A 71 -0.95 5.30 0.34
N HIS A 72 -0.96 4.09 0.92
CA HIS A 72 0.20 3.19 0.87
C HIS A 72 0.65 2.87 -0.56
N ILE A 73 -0.30 2.64 -1.47
CA ILE A 73 0.01 2.37 -2.87
C ILE A 73 0.65 3.60 -3.52
N ALA A 74 0.09 4.78 -3.30
CA ALA A 74 0.66 6.01 -3.85
C ALA A 74 2.06 6.30 -3.28
N ASP A 75 2.27 6.07 -1.98
CA ASP A 75 3.56 6.22 -1.31
C ASP A 75 4.62 5.27 -1.89
N TYR A 76 4.25 4.02 -2.17
CA TYR A 76 5.13 3.08 -2.86
C TYR A 76 5.62 3.65 -4.20
N PHE A 77 4.70 4.16 -5.04
CA PHE A 77 5.06 4.72 -6.34
C PHE A 77 5.90 5.99 -6.22
N ALA A 78 5.59 6.88 -5.28
CA ALA A 78 6.37 8.08 -5.02
C ALA A 78 7.82 7.75 -4.63
N HIS A 79 8.02 6.76 -3.74
CA HIS A 79 9.34 6.25 -3.38
C HIS A 79 10.10 5.61 -4.56
N HIS A 80 9.40 5.17 -5.60
CA HIS A 80 9.96 4.61 -6.83
C HIS A 80 9.99 5.62 -7.99
N LYS A 81 10.13 6.91 -7.68
CA LYS A 81 10.34 8.03 -8.62
C LYS A 81 9.17 8.30 -9.57
N ALA A 82 7.98 7.88 -9.21
CA ALA A 82 6.77 8.26 -9.94
C ALA A 82 6.16 9.55 -9.35
N ALA A 83 5.66 10.43 -10.20
CA ALA A 83 4.71 11.43 -9.77
C ALA A 83 3.40 10.71 -9.44
N ALA A 84 2.99 10.71 -8.17
CA ALA A 84 1.85 9.95 -7.69
C ALA A 84 0.74 10.87 -7.17
N ALA A 85 -0.50 10.48 -7.42
CA ALA A 85 -1.67 11.15 -6.87
C ALA A 85 -2.68 10.17 -6.30
N VAL A 86 -3.40 10.61 -5.27
CA VAL A 86 -4.59 9.96 -4.73
C VAL A 86 -5.79 10.82 -5.03
N ILE A 87 -6.80 10.24 -5.68
CA ILE A 87 -8.04 10.94 -6.04
C ILE A 87 -9.19 10.26 -5.30
N ALA A 88 -9.94 11.06 -4.55
CA ALA A 88 -11.21 10.62 -4.02
C ALA A 88 -12.20 10.42 -5.18
N ALA A 89 -12.56 9.18 -5.45
CA ALA A 89 -13.53 8.82 -6.45
C ALA A 89 -14.84 8.45 -5.77
N ASP A 90 -15.91 9.19 -6.08
CA ASP A 90 -17.24 8.96 -5.53
C ASP A 90 -17.33 9.15 -3.99
N SER A 91 -18.06 8.38 -3.26
CA SER A 91 -18.41 8.57 -1.85
C SER A 91 -17.28 8.51 -0.82
N SER A 92 -16.04 8.74 -1.22
CA SER A 92 -14.92 8.69 -0.33
C SER A 92 -14.90 9.83 0.69
N GLU A 93 -14.31 9.55 1.83
CA GLU A 93 -14.33 10.42 3.02
C GLU A 93 -13.33 11.60 2.96
N TYR A 94 -12.78 11.93 1.78
CA TYR A 94 -11.86 13.06 1.66
C TYR A 94 -12.61 14.37 1.53
N SER A 95 -13.04 14.96 2.64
CA SER A 95 -13.38 16.37 2.64
C SER A 95 -12.12 17.24 2.62
N ASP A 96 -12.26 18.50 2.17
CA ASP A 96 -11.17 19.47 2.24
C ASP A 96 -10.61 19.60 3.66
N GLU A 97 -11.48 19.54 4.67
CA GLU A 97 -11.08 19.62 6.07
C GLU A 97 -10.22 18.40 6.51
N GLN A 98 -10.55 17.20 6.03
CA GLN A 98 -9.77 16.01 6.33
C GLN A 98 -8.40 16.04 5.64
N LEU A 99 -8.34 16.51 4.39
CA LEU A 99 -7.07 16.68 3.68
C LEU A 99 -6.19 17.74 4.32
N ALA A 100 -6.77 18.88 4.73
CA ALA A 100 -6.05 19.89 5.50
C ALA A 100 -5.48 19.33 6.80
N MET A 101 -6.26 18.54 7.54
CA MET A 101 -5.77 17.87 8.77
C MET A 101 -4.64 16.87 8.48
N ILE A 102 -4.68 16.16 7.37
CA ILE A 102 -3.58 15.25 6.96
C ILE A 102 -2.33 16.07 6.62
N CYS A 103 -2.48 17.17 5.87
CA CYS A 103 -1.38 18.09 5.59
C CYS A 103 -0.73 18.62 6.86
N ASP A 104 -1.51 19.09 7.82
CA ASP A 104 -1.02 19.57 9.10
C ASP A 104 -0.28 18.48 9.89
N ALA A 105 -0.80 17.25 9.87
CA ALA A 105 -0.21 16.13 10.62
C ALA A 105 1.13 15.65 10.05
N TYR A 106 1.39 15.87 8.76
CA TYR A 106 2.58 15.39 8.06
C TYR A 106 3.44 16.51 7.44
N ASP A 107 3.33 17.75 7.96
CA ASP A 107 4.05 18.92 7.44
C ASP A 107 3.86 19.09 5.91
N GLY A 108 2.68 18.77 5.41
CA GLY A 108 2.32 18.87 3.99
C GLY A 108 2.05 20.29 3.53
N GLU A 109 1.84 20.45 2.24
CA GLU A 109 1.50 21.74 1.64
C GLU A 109 0.00 21.80 1.36
N ASP A 110 -0.71 22.69 2.05
CA ASP A 110 -2.09 23.05 1.76
C ASP A 110 -2.12 24.24 0.77
N LYS A 111 -2.27 23.92 -0.52
CA LYS A 111 -2.45 24.92 -1.58
C LYS A 111 -3.87 24.93 -2.12
N GLY A 112 -4.77 24.22 -1.43
CA GLY A 112 -6.13 23.96 -1.87
C GLY A 112 -6.21 22.69 -2.73
N ASP A 113 -6.17 22.79 -4.03
CA ASP A 113 -6.28 21.64 -4.96
C ASP A 113 -5.06 21.62 -5.88
N PRO A 114 -4.11 20.68 -5.74
CA PRO A 114 -4.07 19.57 -4.77
C PRO A 114 -3.49 19.91 -3.38
N TYR A 115 -3.77 19.05 -2.42
CA TYR A 115 -3.05 18.97 -1.15
C TYR A 115 -1.83 18.06 -1.32
N THR A 116 -0.64 18.48 -0.95
CA THR A 116 0.59 17.69 -1.15
C THR A 116 1.16 17.22 0.18
N VAL A 117 1.33 15.90 0.34
CA VAL A 117 1.96 15.27 1.51
C VAL A 117 2.98 14.25 1.05
N ASN A 118 4.22 14.33 1.54
CA ASN A 118 5.32 13.43 1.19
C ASN A 118 5.55 13.27 -0.33
N GLY A 119 5.27 14.32 -1.12
CA GLY A 119 5.41 14.29 -2.57
C GLY A 119 4.28 13.55 -3.30
N ILE A 120 3.18 13.28 -2.61
CA ILE A 120 1.95 12.72 -3.16
C ILE A 120 0.90 13.81 -3.17
N ASP A 121 0.24 13.99 -4.31
CA ASP A 121 -0.84 14.94 -4.46
C ASP A 121 -2.19 14.29 -4.17
N PHE A 122 -2.99 14.93 -3.32
CA PHE A 122 -4.32 14.47 -2.92
C PHE A 122 -5.39 15.38 -3.49
N TYR A 123 -6.37 14.78 -4.11
CA TYR A 123 -7.50 15.48 -4.71
C TYR A 123 -8.80 15.09 -3.99
N PRO A 124 -9.56 16.05 -3.48
CA PRO A 124 -10.87 15.81 -2.89
C PRO A 124 -11.87 15.30 -3.92
N ASN A 125 -13.01 14.80 -3.44
CA ASN A 125 -14.07 14.31 -4.30
C ASN A 125 -14.57 15.39 -5.28
N GLY A 126 -14.68 15.00 -6.55
CA GLY A 126 -15.11 15.89 -7.62
C GLY A 126 -14.00 16.73 -8.27
N SER A 127 -12.79 16.73 -7.72
CA SER A 127 -11.64 17.38 -8.33
C SER A 127 -11.09 16.55 -9.49
N GLN A 128 -10.57 17.26 -10.50
CA GLN A 128 -9.86 16.60 -11.60
C GLN A 128 -8.39 17.03 -11.59
N PRO A 129 -7.45 16.09 -11.65
CA PRO A 129 -6.05 16.44 -11.66
C PRO A 129 -5.70 17.23 -12.92
N ALA A 130 -5.11 18.41 -12.71
CA ALA A 130 -4.59 19.22 -13.80
C ALA A 130 -3.23 18.74 -14.31
N LEU A 131 -2.56 17.87 -13.56
CA LEU A 131 -1.24 17.35 -13.85
C LEU A 131 -1.32 15.91 -14.37
N ASP A 132 -0.30 15.53 -15.14
CA ASP A 132 -0.18 14.19 -15.70
C ASP A 132 0.73 13.33 -14.81
N TYR A 133 0.12 12.46 -14.01
CA TYR A 133 0.81 11.60 -13.06
C TYR A 133 1.29 10.28 -13.69
N ASN A 134 2.34 9.72 -13.10
CA ASN A 134 2.84 8.40 -13.46
C ASN A 134 2.02 7.27 -12.82
N ALA A 135 1.51 7.51 -11.63
CA ALA A 135 0.59 6.63 -10.94
C ALA A 135 -0.55 7.45 -10.33
N THR A 136 -1.77 7.14 -10.71
CA THR A 136 -2.97 7.76 -10.14
C THR A 136 -3.77 6.68 -9.43
N VAL A 137 -3.93 6.83 -8.13
CA VAL A 137 -4.68 5.92 -7.28
C VAL A 137 -6.04 6.51 -6.97
N PHE A 138 -7.09 5.82 -7.35
CA PHE A 138 -8.47 6.24 -7.13
C PHE A 138 -9.04 5.49 -5.93
N ASP A 139 -9.38 6.21 -4.89
CA ASP A 139 -10.07 5.69 -3.71
C ASP A 139 -11.58 5.77 -3.93
N PHE A 140 -12.19 4.61 -4.16
CA PHE A 140 -13.64 4.50 -4.38
C PHE A 140 -14.43 4.32 -3.07
N GLY A 141 -13.75 4.24 -1.92
CA GLY A 141 -14.45 3.90 -0.68
C GLY A 141 -15.06 2.51 -0.73
N VAL A 142 -16.34 2.38 -0.42
CA VAL A 142 -17.04 1.09 -0.40
C VAL A 142 -17.55 0.72 -1.78
N LEU A 143 -17.26 -0.51 -2.20
CA LEU A 143 -17.76 -1.06 -3.47
C LEU A 143 -19.29 -1.23 -3.43
N ASN A 144 -19.95 -0.78 -4.48
CA ASN A 144 -21.37 -0.93 -4.72
C ASN A 144 -21.64 -1.17 -6.22
N GLU A 145 -22.89 -1.39 -6.60
CA GLU A 145 -23.26 -1.66 -8.00
C GLU A 145 -22.92 -0.48 -8.91
N ASP A 146 -23.11 0.74 -8.46
CA ASP A 146 -22.91 1.94 -9.28
C ASP A 146 -21.42 2.17 -9.60
N ASN A 147 -20.53 2.01 -8.62
CA ASN A 147 -19.10 2.24 -8.82
C ASN A 147 -18.38 1.02 -9.41
N ALA A 148 -18.95 -0.18 -9.30
CA ALA A 148 -18.38 -1.39 -9.91
C ALA A 148 -18.25 -1.29 -11.43
N GLU A 149 -19.21 -0.66 -12.12
CA GLU A 149 -19.17 -0.48 -13.57
C GLU A 149 -18.03 0.43 -14.03
N LEU A 150 -17.64 1.39 -13.19
CA LEU A 150 -16.56 2.34 -13.47
C LEU A 150 -15.18 1.69 -13.49
N LEU A 151 -15.03 0.51 -12.85
CA LEU A 151 -13.74 -0.17 -12.70
C LEU A 151 -13.14 -0.66 -14.01
N SER A 152 -13.92 -0.76 -15.08
CA SER A 152 -13.44 -1.19 -16.41
C SER A 152 -12.35 -0.29 -17.01
N GLY A 153 -12.22 0.95 -16.53
CA GLY A 153 -11.25 1.93 -17.01
C GLY A 153 -9.89 1.92 -16.32
N TYR A 154 -9.65 0.97 -15.41
CA TYR A 154 -8.44 0.93 -14.58
C TYR A 154 -7.50 -0.20 -14.96
N ASP A 155 -6.19 0.10 -14.90
CA ASP A 155 -5.14 -0.87 -15.23
C ASP A 155 -4.99 -1.94 -14.14
N LYS A 156 -5.26 -1.55 -12.89
CA LYS A 156 -5.22 -2.41 -11.69
C LYS A 156 -6.40 -2.12 -10.79
N ILE A 157 -6.96 -3.17 -10.23
CA ILE A 157 -8.07 -3.09 -9.27
C ILE A 157 -7.65 -3.85 -8.02
N TYR A 158 -7.74 -3.18 -6.88
CA TYR A 158 -7.51 -3.77 -5.56
C TYR A 158 -8.80 -3.74 -4.74
N LEU A 159 -9.26 -4.92 -4.34
CA LEU A 159 -10.36 -5.08 -3.39
C LEU A 159 -9.81 -5.23 -1.99
N VAL A 160 -10.01 -4.26 -1.14
CA VAL A 160 -9.64 -4.33 0.28
C VAL A 160 -10.75 -5.04 1.04
N GLY A 161 -10.42 -6.19 1.62
CA GLY A 161 -11.37 -7.03 2.33
C GLY A 161 -10.85 -7.47 3.70
N GLY A 162 -11.67 -8.22 4.41
CA GLY A 162 -11.34 -8.84 5.68
C GLY A 162 -11.74 -10.30 5.70
N ILE A 163 -11.21 -11.03 6.69
CA ILE A 163 -11.44 -12.46 6.86
C ILE A 163 -12.08 -12.83 8.20
N SER A 164 -12.42 -11.84 9.01
CA SER A 164 -13.21 -12.12 10.22
C SER A 164 -14.62 -12.60 9.83
N TRP A 165 -15.30 -13.26 10.75
CA TRP A 165 -16.61 -13.88 10.51
C TRP A 165 -17.67 -12.91 9.96
N ASN A 166 -17.56 -11.62 10.28
CA ASN A 166 -18.47 -10.56 9.83
C ASN A 166 -17.97 -9.83 8.57
N GLU A 167 -16.68 -9.89 8.24
CA GLU A 167 -16.08 -9.21 7.10
C GLU A 167 -16.02 -10.10 5.85
N PHE A 168 -15.73 -11.39 6.06
CA PHE A 168 -15.60 -12.34 4.96
C PHE A 168 -16.84 -12.40 4.05
N PRO A 169 -18.08 -12.46 4.55
CA PRO A 169 -19.26 -12.48 3.68
C PRO A 169 -19.36 -11.24 2.77
N LEU A 170 -18.98 -10.07 3.27
CA LEU A 170 -18.98 -8.82 2.50
C LEU A 170 -17.88 -8.83 1.44
N THR A 171 -16.68 -9.28 1.82
CA THR A 171 -15.59 -9.49 0.85
C THR A 171 -16.00 -10.42 -0.28
N TYR A 172 -16.69 -11.52 0.07
CA TYR A 172 -17.18 -12.49 -0.92
C TYR A 172 -18.28 -11.91 -1.82
N GLN A 173 -19.21 -11.11 -1.29
CA GLN A 173 -20.23 -10.42 -2.10
C GLN A 173 -19.58 -9.45 -3.10
N CYS A 174 -18.60 -8.69 -2.67
CA CYS A 174 -17.88 -7.78 -3.55
C CYS A 174 -17.21 -8.50 -4.71
N GLN A 175 -16.70 -9.72 -4.50
CA GLN A 175 -16.12 -10.52 -5.58
C GLN A 175 -17.14 -10.85 -6.68
N THR A 176 -18.41 -11.02 -6.34
CA THR A 176 -19.44 -11.28 -7.35
C THR A 176 -19.73 -10.05 -8.22
N LEU A 177 -19.57 -8.85 -7.67
CA LEU A 177 -19.75 -7.59 -8.41
C LEU A 177 -18.61 -7.32 -9.40
N ILE A 178 -17.37 -7.69 -9.03
CA ILE A 178 -16.19 -7.38 -9.84
C ILE A 178 -15.57 -8.61 -10.50
N GLY A 179 -16.19 -9.78 -10.41
CA GLY A 179 -15.65 -11.06 -10.90
C GLY A 179 -15.35 -11.10 -12.41
N GLN A 180 -15.86 -10.15 -13.17
CA GLN A 180 -15.57 -9.96 -14.60
C GLN A 180 -14.24 -9.24 -14.86
N TYR A 181 -13.67 -8.59 -13.87
CA TYR A 181 -12.42 -7.84 -13.98
C TYR A 181 -11.23 -8.65 -13.45
N ASN A 182 -10.05 -8.18 -13.83
CA ASN A 182 -8.80 -8.64 -13.25
C ASN A 182 -8.49 -7.84 -11.99
N TYR A 183 -8.60 -8.45 -10.82
CA TYR A 183 -8.40 -7.79 -9.54
C TYR A 183 -7.57 -8.61 -8.56
N THR A 184 -6.99 -7.92 -7.59
CA THR A 184 -6.27 -8.52 -6.46
C THR A 184 -7.02 -8.22 -5.17
N ILE A 185 -7.19 -9.22 -4.32
CA ILE A 185 -7.74 -9.00 -2.97
C ILE A 185 -6.58 -8.69 -2.01
N LEU A 186 -6.72 -7.58 -1.32
CA LEU A 186 -5.86 -7.17 -0.22
C LEU A 186 -6.59 -7.41 1.09
N VAL A 187 -6.18 -8.46 1.81
CA VAL A 187 -6.79 -8.79 3.10
C VAL A 187 -6.13 -7.96 4.18
N ASN A 188 -6.83 -6.95 4.65
CA ASN A 188 -6.31 -6.00 5.63
C ASN A 188 -6.24 -6.62 7.04
N PHE A 189 -5.28 -6.15 7.85
CA PHE A 189 -5.01 -6.61 9.22
C PHE A 189 -4.78 -8.12 9.34
N CYS A 190 -4.19 -8.71 8.31
CA CYS A 190 -3.98 -10.14 8.21
C CYS A 190 -2.51 -10.49 7.97
N ASP A 191 -2.10 -11.65 8.44
CA ASP A 191 -0.87 -12.33 8.08
C ASP A 191 -1.18 -13.66 7.34
N ASN A 192 -0.15 -14.25 6.75
CA ASN A 192 -0.31 -15.49 5.98
C ASN A 192 -0.75 -16.68 6.85
N GLU A 193 -0.40 -16.71 8.13
CA GLU A 193 -0.82 -17.78 9.04
C GLU A 193 -2.32 -17.69 9.27
N ARG A 194 -2.81 -16.49 9.50
CA ARG A 194 -4.23 -16.21 9.73
C ARG A 194 -5.07 -16.47 8.48
N LEU A 195 -4.58 -16.07 7.31
CA LEU A 195 -5.26 -16.33 6.03
C LEU A 195 -5.44 -17.83 5.76
N ASN A 196 -4.44 -18.64 6.12
CA ASN A 196 -4.44 -20.08 5.90
C ASN A 196 -5.01 -20.91 7.07
N ALA A 197 -5.40 -20.23 8.16
CA ALA A 197 -5.98 -20.92 9.30
C ALA A 197 -7.30 -21.64 8.92
N PRO A 198 -7.51 -22.86 9.42
CA PRO A 198 -8.77 -23.58 9.17
C PRO A 198 -9.94 -22.84 9.83
N VAL A 199 -11.00 -22.65 9.08
CA VAL A 199 -12.25 -22.05 9.55
C VAL A 199 -13.32 -23.14 9.63
N GLN A 200 -13.97 -23.25 10.78
CA GLN A 200 -15.14 -24.12 10.90
C GLN A 200 -16.35 -23.42 10.28
N ILE A 201 -16.89 -24.04 9.24
CA ILE A 201 -18.16 -23.63 8.64
C ILE A 201 -19.25 -24.51 9.23
N ASP A 202 -20.41 -23.93 9.52
CA ASP A 202 -21.57 -24.66 9.99
C ASP A 202 -21.85 -25.86 9.05
N GLY A 203 -21.80 -27.07 9.59
CA GLY A 203 -21.92 -28.31 8.82
C GLY A 203 -20.71 -29.23 8.87
N GLY A 204 -19.64 -28.86 9.60
CA GLY A 204 -18.52 -29.75 9.92
C GLY A 204 -17.37 -29.78 8.90
N ASN A 205 -17.44 -29.01 7.85
CA ASN A 205 -16.32 -28.83 6.92
C ASN A 205 -15.41 -27.70 7.39
N SER A 206 -14.12 -27.99 7.55
CA SER A 206 -13.12 -26.95 7.77
C SER A 206 -12.51 -26.54 6.43
N SER A 207 -12.47 -25.24 6.15
CA SER A 207 -11.77 -24.68 5.02
C SER A 207 -10.94 -23.49 5.49
N SER A 208 -9.90 -23.13 4.73
CA SER A 208 -9.19 -21.88 5.00
C SER A 208 -9.85 -20.75 4.23
N TYR A 209 -9.83 -19.54 4.78
CA TYR A 209 -10.30 -18.35 4.05
C TYR A 209 -9.54 -18.14 2.74
N GLY A 210 -8.23 -18.39 2.74
CA GLY A 210 -7.43 -18.30 1.52
C GLY A 210 -7.93 -19.23 0.42
N ARG A 211 -8.34 -20.47 0.77
CA ARG A 211 -8.91 -21.41 -0.17
C ARG A 211 -10.27 -20.94 -0.69
N LEU A 212 -11.16 -20.50 0.21
CA LEU A 212 -12.47 -19.98 -0.17
C LEU A 212 -12.36 -18.78 -1.11
N LEU A 213 -11.43 -17.87 -0.79
CA LEU A 213 -11.17 -16.72 -1.63
C LEU A 213 -10.58 -17.14 -2.99
N SER A 214 -9.74 -18.18 -3.05
CA SER A 214 -9.13 -18.66 -4.31
C SER A 214 -10.07 -19.44 -5.24
N GLU A 215 -11.21 -19.89 -4.74
CA GLU A 215 -12.22 -20.59 -5.54
C GLU A 215 -13.04 -19.64 -6.45
N VAL A 216 -12.92 -18.33 -6.25
CA VAL A 216 -13.65 -17.32 -7.03
C VAL A 216 -12.66 -16.61 -7.94
N ASN A 217 -12.50 -17.04 -9.16
CA ASN A 217 -11.80 -16.42 -10.31
C ASN A 217 -10.83 -15.23 -9.98
N MET A 218 -10.05 -15.35 -8.91
CA MET A 218 -9.12 -14.34 -8.43
C MET A 218 -7.73 -14.52 -9.03
N GLN A 219 -7.07 -13.42 -9.33
CA GLN A 219 -5.67 -13.51 -9.76
C GLN A 219 -4.69 -13.61 -8.58
N SER A 220 -4.97 -12.95 -7.48
CA SER A 220 -4.13 -13.04 -6.29
C SER A 220 -4.82 -12.58 -5.02
N VAL A 221 -4.40 -13.15 -3.88
CA VAL A 221 -4.75 -12.70 -2.53
C VAL A 221 -3.46 -12.32 -1.82
N CYS A 222 -3.43 -11.14 -1.23
CA CYS A 222 -2.29 -10.64 -0.48
C CYS A 222 -2.73 -10.20 0.91
N CYS A 223 -1.93 -10.56 1.91
CA CYS A 223 -2.14 -10.08 3.28
C CYS A 223 -1.49 -8.73 3.49
N LEU A 224 -2.23 -7.81 4.08
CA LEU A 224 -1.72 -6.53 4.53
C LEU A 224 -1.67 -6.54 6.06
N PRO A 225 -0.49 -6.60 6.66
CA PRO A 225 -0.35 -6.45 8.10
C PRO A 225 -0.74 -5.03 8.54
N PHE A 226 -1.09 -4.90 9.81
CA PHE A 226 -1.44 -3.60 10.36
C PHE A 226 -0.25 -2.61 10.28
N ALA A 227 -0.49 -1.45 9.70
CA ALA A 227 0.44 -0.33 9.71
C ALA A 227 -0.25 0.89 10.32
N THR A 228 0.38 1.48 11.33
CA THR A 228 -0.13 2.67 12.02
C THR A 228 0.04 3.94 11.20
N ASP A 229 1.03 3.98 10.32
CA ASP A 229 1.39 5.14 9.53
C ASP A 229 1.50 4.73 8.05
N PRO A 230 0.62 5.22 7.17
CA PRO A 230 0.61 4.84 5.78
C PRO A 230 1.84 5.32 5.00
N PHE A 231 2.54 6.35 5.46
CA PHE A 231 3.72 6.91 4.80
C PHE A 231 5.05 6.31 5.29
N LYS A 232 5.03 5.44 6.30
CA LYS A 232 6.24 4.81 6.86
C LYS A 232 6.29 3.30 6.65
N SER A 233 5.32 2.75 5.95
CA SER A 233 5.18 1.32 5.76
C SER A 233 5.82 0.87 4.44
N LYS A 234 6.66 -0.16 4.53
CA LYS A 234 7.23 -0.84 3.35
C LYS A 234 6.46 -2.12 2.98
N ILE A 235 5.20 -2.21 3.38
CA ILE A 235 4.36 -3.39 3.13
C ILE A 235 4.26 -3.67 1.63
N PHE A 236 4.10 -2.60 0.86
CA PHE A 236 3.93 -2.72 -0.58
C PHE A 236 5.22 -2.95 -1.36
N ASP A 237 6.40 -2.65 -0.80
CA ASP A 237 7.68 -2.97 -1.45
C ASP A 237 7.77 -4.47 -1.78
N THR A 238 7.37 -5.33 -0.83
CA THR A 238 7.39 -6.79 -1.03
C THR A 238 6.28 -7.30 -1.94
N LEU A 239 5.16 -6.59 -2.02
CA LEU A 239 4.02 -6.94 -2.85
C LEU A 239 4.26 -6.59 -4.31
N PHE A 240 4.64 -5.34 -4.55
CA PHE A 240 4.80 -4.82 -5.91
C PHE A 240 6.12 -5.24 -6.54
N ASP A 241 7.20 -5.36 -5.78
CA ASP A 241 8.48 -5.85 -6.30
C ASP A 241 8.32 -7.26 -6.91
N LYS A 242 7.51 -8.13 -6.31
CA LYS A 242 7.20 -9.45 -6.87
C LYS A 242 6.34 -9.41 -8.14
N GLU A 243 5.36 -8.53 -8.20
CA GLU A 243 4.48 -8.41 -9.38
C GLU A 243 5.22 -7.89 -10.61
N TYR A 244 6.33 -7.16 -10.42
CA TYR A 244 7.07 -6.55 -11.53
C TYR A 244 8.29 -7.33 -11.94
N ASP A 245 8.94 -8.08 -11.05
CA ASP A 245 10.03 -9.00 -11.40
C ASP A 245 9.56 -10.07 -12.41
N ASP A 246 8.33 -10.59 -12.23
CA ASP A 246 7.73 -11.57 -13.16
C ASP A 246 7.43 -11.00 -14.56
N LYS A 247 7.40 -9.68 -14.73
CA LYS A 247 7.17 -9.04 -16.05
C LYS A 247 8.44 -8.66 -16.79
N CYS A 248 9.57 -8.56 -16.11
CA CYS A 248 10.86 -8.28 -16.74
C CYS A 248 11.48 -9.53 -17.39
N ASP A 249 11.01 -10.72 -17.06
CA ASP A 249 11.47 -12.01 -17.61
C ASP A 249 10.64 -12.52 -18.81
N ARG A 250 9.75 -11.69 -19.36
CA ARG A 250 8.97 -11.96 -20.59
C ARG A 250 9.25 -10.85 -21.63
#